data_c124113546a6584603944ead80a601dd
#
_entry.id   c124113546a6584603944ead80a601dd
#
_cell.length_a   1.000
_cell.length_b   1.000
_cell.length_c   1.000
_cell.angle_alpha   90.00
_cell.angle_beta   90.00
_cell.angle_gamma   90.00
#
_symmetry.space_group_name_H-M   'P 1'
#
loop_
_entity.id
_entity.type
_entity.pdbx_description
1 polymer ?
#
loop_
_entity_poly.entity_id
_entity_poly.type
_entity_poly.pdbx_seq_one_letter_code
_entity_poly.pdbx_strand_id
1 'polypeptide(L)'
;MTIHICTAPCCWGVDDVNNPFLPPWQRVLDEAAKAGYRGIELGPYGFLPLDAGILEPALSKTDLQVVAGTIFDDLVSPANLPELLRQTHGICTLLKQLPPMKQQAGQRFAGPYLVIIDWGHDARDYAAGHSDRAPRLDGARWSAMMTHIRAIAEVAWHTYGIRAVIHPHAGGHIEFADELARLVDDIPHEVAGLCLDTGHLYYAGMDPVASLRTYAHRLDYLHFKDIDPTVFDQVLNEHIRFFAACARGVMCPIGRGVIDYPALHSLVQELGYHGCITVEQERDPRDAAASLDDVAASRAYLANIGF
;
A
#
# COMPACT_ATOMS: atom_id res chain seq x y z
N MET A 1 7.58 -10.47 19.62
CA MET A 1 7.37 -9.82 18.31
C MET A 1 6.39 -8.68 18.53
N THR A 2 6.66 -7.48 18.02
CA THR A 2 5.73 -6.34 18.15
C THR A 2 5.27 -5.94 16.75
N ILE A 3 4.03 -6.26 16.43
CA ILE A 3 3.37 -5.89 15.19
C ILE A 3 2.25 -4.92 15.52
N HIS A 4 2.17 -3.82 14.76
CA HIS A 4 1.09 -2.86 14.81
C HIS A 4 0.22 -3.04 13.57
N ILE A 5 -1.02 -3.46 13.78
CA ILE A 5 -1.99 -3.54 12.70
C ILE A 5 -2.59 -2.15 12.48
N CYS A 6 -2.38 -1.65 11.26
CA CYS A 6 -2.78 -0.34 10.78
C CYS A 6 -3.82 -0.47 9.66
N THR A 7 -4.34 0.65 9.19
CA THR A 7 -5.27 0.67 8.05
C THR A 7 -4.96 1.84 7.11
N ALA A 8 -5.66 1.92 5.99
CA ALA A 8 -5.50 2.98 4.99
C ALA A 8 -6.86 3.51 4.51
N PRO A 9 -6.94 4.76 4.05
CA PRO A 9 -8.18 5.38 3.58
C PRO A 9 -8.87 4.65 2.42
N CYS A 10 -8.13 3.85 1.63
CA CYS A 10 -8.73 3.01 0.56
C CYS A 10 -9.80 2.05 1.07
N CYS A 11 -9.77 1.65 2.36
CA CYS A 11 -10.84 0.89 3.01
C CYS A 11 -12.18 1.62 3.05
N TRP A 12 -12.19 2.92 2.80
CA TRP A 12 -13.39 3.77 2.67
C TRP A 12 -13.60 4.25 1.23
N GLY A 13 -12.94 3.63 0.25
CA GLY A 13 -13.03 4.00 -1.16
C GLY A 13 -12.26 5.27 -1.51
N VAL A 14 -11.22 5.59 -0.75
CA VAL A 14 -10.43 6.80 -0.97
C VAL A 14 -9.19 6.47 -1.79
N ASP A 15 -9.35 6.46 -3.11
CA ASP A 15 -8.28 6.18 -4.07
C ASP A 15 -7.96 7.38 -4.97
N ASP A 16 -8.95 8.24 -5.24
CA ASP A 16 -8.81 9.48 -6.00
C ASP A 16 -9.42 10.65 -5.21
N VAL A 17 -8.60 11.64 -4.86
CA VAL A 17 -9.03 12.84 -4.10
C VAL A 17 -10.09 13.68 -4.80
N ASN A 18 -10.23 13.53 -6.11
CA ASN A 18 -11.21 14.25 -6.91
C ASN A 18 -12.57 13.53 -6.98
N ASN A 19 -12.69 12.33 -6.42
CA ASN A 19 -13.95 11.59 -6.43
C ASN A 19 -15.00 12.31 -5.56
N PRO A 20 -16.17 12.72 -6.12
CA PRO A 20 -17.18 13.49 -5.40
C PRO A 20 -17.91 12.72 -4.30
N PHE A 21 -17.73 11.40 -4.22
CA PHE A 21 -18.40 10.53 -3.26
C PHE A 21 -17.54 10.18 -2.04
N LEU A 22 -16.34 10.79 -1.91
CA LEU A 22 -15.45 10.50 -0.79
C LEU A 22 -16.13 10.83 0.56
N PRO A 23 -15.94 9.97 1.58
CA PRO A 23 -16.34 10.32 2.95
C PRO A 23 -15.48 11.47 3.47
N PRO A 24 -15.99 12.28 4.42
CA PRO A 24 -15.17 13.25 5.12
C PRO A 24 -13.98 12.55 5.81
N TRP A 25 -12.79 13.12 5.72
CA TRP A 25 -11.58 12.52 6.29
C TRP A 25 -11.67 12.29 7.82
N GLN A 26 -12.39 13.16 8.54
CA GLN A 26 -12.64 13.01 9.98
C GLN A 26 -13.40 11.71 10.28
N ARG A 27 -14.37 11.34 9.42
CA ARG A 27 -15.10 10.07 9.56
C ARG A 27 -14.17 8.88 9.42
N VAL A 28 -13.23 8.93 8.47
CA VAL A 28 -12.25 7.86 8.27
C VAL A 28 -11.38 7.66 9.50
N LEU A 29 -10.87 8.75 10.11
CA LEU A 29 -10.10 8.67 11.36
C LEU A 29 -10.94 8.12 12.52
N ASP A 30 -12.15 8.66 12.72
CA ASP A 30 -13.03 8.23 13.81
C ASP A 30 -13.41 6.74 13.69
N GLU A 31 -13.70 6.25 12.48
CA GLU A 31 -14.07 4.84 12.23
C GLU A 31 -12.85 3.90 12.32
N ALA A 32 -11.67 4.30 11.85
CA ALA A 32 -10.43 3.55 12.03
C ALA A 32 -10.12 3.33 13.52
N ALA A 33 -10.22 4.39 14.34
CA ALA A 33 -10.02 4.30 15.77
C ALA A 33 -11.08 3.41 16.45
N LYS A 34 -12.36 3.53 16.08
CA LYS A 34 -13.45 2.66 16.59
C LYS A 34 -13.24 1.19 16.25
N ALA A 35 -12.69 0.89 15.08
CA ALA A 35 -12.36 -0.47 14.67
C ALA A 35 -11.14 -1.05 15.42
N GLY A 36 -10.47 -0.23 16.24
CA GLY A 36 -9.35 -0.67 17.10
C GLY A 36 -7.96 -0.53 16.46
N TYR A 37 -7.84 0.18 15.32
CA TYR A 37 -6.54 0.53 14.75
C TYR A 37 -5.86 1.62 15.56
N ARG A 38 -4.51 1.66 15.48
CA ARG A 38 -3.67 2.70 16.11
C ARG A 38 -2.75 3.37 15.09
N GLY A 39 -2.74 2.90 13.85
CA GLY A 39 -2.01 3.48 12.75
C GLY A 39 -2.88 3.61 11.51
N ILE A 40 -2.64 4.66 10.74
CA ILE A 40 -3.33 4.93 9.48
C ILE A 40 -2.33 5.49 8.47
N GLU A 41 -2.49 5.17 7.19
CA GLU A 41 -1.77 5.84 6.11
C GLU A 41 -2.43 7.15 5.73
N LEU A 42 -1.68 8.05 5.09
CA LEU A 42 -2.24 9.31 4.58
C LEU A 42 -3.27 9.10 3.47
N GLY A 43 -3.18 7.96 2.75
CA GLY A 43 -3.93 7.75 1.51
C GLY A 43 -3.41 8.65 0.38
N PRO A 44 -4.22 8.88 -0.66
CA PRO A 44 -3.82 9.72 -1.78
C PRO A 44 -3.55 11.16 -1.33
N TYR A 45 -2.49 11.75 -1.92
CA TYR A 45 -1.98 13.06 -1.53
C TYR A 45 -3.07 14.14 -1.60
N GLY A 46 -3.38 14.73 -0.44
CA GLY A 46 -4.39 15.79 -0.29
C GLY A 46 -5.76 15.32 0.22
N PHE A 47 -5.96 14.02 0.47
CA PHE A 47 -7.18 13.55 1.15
C PHE A 47 -7.19 13.94 2.63
N LEU A 48 -6.16 13.57 3.38
CA LEU A 48 -5.95 14.13 4.71
C LEU A 48 -5.37 15.54 4.61
N PRO A 49 -5.66 16.44 5.58
CA PRO A 49 -5.10 17.79 5.59
C PRO A 49 -3.57 17.77 5.45
N LEU A 50 -3.04 18.61 4.56
CA LEU A 50 -1.60 18.79 4.38
C LEU A 50 -0.97 19.75 5.41
N ASP A 51 -1.78 20.31 6.28
CA ASP A 51 -1.38 21.16 7.40
C ASP A 51 -1.32 20.32 8.69
N ALA A 52 -0.13 20.13 9.22
CA ALA A 52 0.08 19.39 10.46
C ALA A 52 -0.68 20.01 11.66
N GLY A 53 -0.87 21.32 11.68
CA GLY A 53 -1.65 22.01 12.72
C GLY A 53 -3.13 21.66 12.72
N ILE A 54 -3.65 21.16 11.58
CA ILE A 54 -5.03 20.65 11.44
C ILE A 54 -5.07 19.15 11.68
N LEU A 55 -4.10 18.40 11.13
CA LEU A 55 -4.11 16.94 11.16
C LEU A 55 -3.72 16.37 12.53
N GLU A 56 -2.68 16.89 13.16
CA GLU A 56 -2.16 16.37 14.42
C GLU A 56 -3.19 16.38 15.59
N PRO A 57 -3.98 17.45 15.80
CA PRO A 57 -5.04 17.41 16.82
C PRO A 57 -6.11 16.33 16.56
N ALA A 58 -6.43 16.05 15.29
CA ALA A 58 -7.39 15.01 14.93
C ALA A 58 -6.82 13.60 15.18
N LEU A 59 -5.56 13.38 14.82
CA LEU A 59 -4.84 12.13 15.12
C LEU A 59 -4.74 11.91 16.65
N SER A 60 -4.38 12.94 17.38
CA SER A 60 -4.29 12.89 18.86
C SER A 60 -5.63 12.54 19.51
N LYS A 61 -6.73 13.15 19.02
CA LYS A 61 -8.10 12.86 19.50
C LYS A 61 -8.50 11.40 19.27
N THR A 62 -8.05 10.80 18.18
CA THR A 62 -8.39 9.42 17.79
C THR A 62 -7.36 8.39 18.24
N ASP A 63 -6.26 8.80 18.88
CA ASP A 63 -5.11 7.96 19.25
C ASP A 63 -4.54 7.19 18.06
N LEU A 64 -4.51 7.85 16.89
CA LEU A 64 -3.94 7.34 15.65
C LEU A 64 -2.58 7.96 15.37
N GLN A 65 -1.66 7.17 14.79
CA GLN A 65 -0.39 7.64 14.26
C GLN A 65 -0.35 7.44 12.74
N VAL A 66 0.24 8.40 12.00
CA VAL A 66 0.48 8.19 10.58
C VAL A 66 1.66 7.26 10.38
N VAL A 67 1.44 6.17 9.62
CA VAL A 67 2.43 5.10 9.42
C VAL A 67 3.10 5.15 8.06
N ALA A 68 2.45 5.74 7.06
CA ALA A 68 3.03 5.97 5.72
C ALA A 68 2.30 7.10 4.97
N GLY A 69 2.98 7.63 3.96
CA GLY A 69 2.40 8.43 2.89
C GLY A 69 2.76 7.80 1.55
N THR A 70 1.94 8.03 0.51
CA THR A 70 2.02 7.29 -0.73
C THR A 70 2.17 8.22 -1.94
N ILE A 71 3.13 7.89 -2.82
CA ILE A 71 3.19 8.34 -4.21
C ILE A 71 2.50 7.27 -5.05
N PHE A 72 1.43 7.65 -5.75
CA PHE A 72 0.65 6.81 -6.62
C PHE A 72 0.46 7.53 -7.95
N ASP A 73 1.44 7.38 -8.86
CA ASP A 73 1.53 8.20 -10.05
C ASP A 73 2.37 7.52 -11.15
N ASP A 74 2.40 8.08 -12.36
CA ASP A 74 3.22 7.61 -13.48
C ASP A 74 4.73 7.77 -13.17
N LEU A 75 5.36 6.65 -12.84
CA LEU A 75 6.81 6.57 -12.62
C LEU A 75 7.60 6.39 -13.92
N VAL A 76 6.94 6.20 -15.06
CA VAL A 76 7.61 5.87 -16.33
C VAL A 76 7.94 7.12 -17.15
N SER A 77 7.05 8.12 -17.14
CA SER A 77 7.20 9.33 -17.96
C SER A 77 8.31 10.24 -17.43
N PRO A 78 9.38 10.53 -18.20
CA PRO A 78 10.41 11.49 -17.79
C PRO A 78 9.87 12.89 -17.49
N ALA A 79 8.77 13.27 -18.13
CA ALA A 79 8.13 14.57 -17.91
C ALA A 79 7.47 14.67 -16.54
N ASN A 80 7.20 13.55 -15.87
CA ASN A 80 6.54 13.50 -14.56
C ASN A 80 7.51 13.63 -13.37
N LEU A 81 8.81 13.49 -13.56
CA LEU A 81 9.79 13.56 -12.46
C LEU A 81 9.66 14.81 -11.58
N PRO A 82 9.49 16.04 -12.12
CA PRO A 82 9.30 17.22 -11.28
C PRO A 82 8.08 17.13 -10.35
N GLU A 83 6.98 16.54 -10.83
CA GLU A 83 5.76 16.35 -10.02
C GLU A 83 5.97 15.28 -8.95
N LEU A 84 6.60 14.15 -9.29
CA LEU A 84 6.96 13.10 -8.32
C LEU A 84 7.82 13.64 -7.17
N LEU A 85 8.81 14.48 -7.50
CA LEU A 85 9.65 15.12 -6.48
C LEU A 85 8.88 16.16 -5.66
N ARG A 86 7.97 16.93 -6.29
CA ARG A 86 7.09 17.85 -5.58
C ARG A 86 6.21 17.11 -4.56
N GLN A 87 5.60 15.99 -4.95
CA GLN A 87 4.82 15.13 -4.05
C GLN A 87 5.70 14.57 -2.94
N THR A 88 6.90 14.08 -3.26
CA THR A 88 7.88 13.57 -2.29
C THR A 88 8.15 14.61 -1.21
N HIS A 89 8.47 15.85 -1.61
CA HIS A 89 8.73 16.94 -0.67
C HIS A 89 7.50 17.26 0.17
N GLY A 90 6.31 17.34 -0.43
CA GLY A 90 5.07 17.64 0.28
C GLY A 90 4.72 16.59 1.33
N ILE A 91 4.72 15.31 0.94
CA ILE A 91 4.44 14.19 1.84
C ILE A 91 5.48 14.12 2.97
N CYS A 92 6.77 14.11 2.63
CA CYS A 92 7.84 13.97 3.63
C CYS A 92 7.89 15.17 4.59
N THR A 93 7.58 16.38 4.13
CA THR A 93 7.48 17.55 4.99
C THR A 93 6.35 17.38 6.02
N LEU A 94 5.17 16.95 5.58
CA LEU A 94 4.05 16.68 6.49
C LEU A 94 4.42 15.58 7.50
N LEU A 95 4.96 14.45 7.04
CA LEU A 95 5.36 13.34 7.92
C LEU A 95 6.39 13.77 8.98
N LYS A 96 7.29 14.68 8.66
CA LYS A 96 8.30 15.21 9.61
C LYS A 96 7.71 16.19 10.63
N GLN A 97 6.58 16.80 10.34
CA GLN A 97 5.88 17.73 11.25
C GLN A 97 4.95 16.98 12.23
N LEU A 98 4.57 15.75 11.90
CA LEU A 98 3.75 14.89 12.77
C LEU A 98 4.60 14.24 13.87
N PRO A 99 3.98 13.78 14.98
CA PRO A 99 4.68 13.07 16.02
C PRO A 99 5.45 11.85 15.47
N PRO A 100 6.74 11.69 15.82
CA PRO A 100 7.55 10.60 15.30
C PRO A 100 7.06 9.23 15.77
N MET A 101 7.11 8.25 14.88
CA MET A 101 6.89 6.86 15.28
C MET A 101 8.10 6.32 16.03
N LYS A 102 7.83 5.59 17.13
CA LYS A 102 8.89 4.88 17.85
C LYS A 102 9.27 3.61 17.10
N GLN A 103 10.55 3.48 16.73
CA GLN A 103 11.06 2.25 16.17
C GLN A 103 10.90 1.09 17.15
N GLN A 104 10.34 -0.01 16.67
CA GLN A 104 10.17 -1.22 17.46
C GLN A 104 11.50 -1.99 17.55
N ALA A 105 11.70 -2.70 18.68
CA ALA A 105 12.87 -3.57 18.79
C ALA A 105 12.82 -4.65 17.70
N GLY A 106 13.88 -4.76 16.89
CA GLY A 106 13.96 -5.67 15.76
C GLY A 106 13.48 -5.11 14.43
N GLN A 107 12.78 -3.97 14.42
CA GLN A 107 12.39 -3.28 13.19
C GLN A 107 13.61 -2.66 12.51
N ARG A 108 13.79 -2.89 11.20
CA ARG A 108 14.97 -2.39 10.45
C ARG A 108 14.96 -0.88 10.30
N PHE A 109 13.82 -0.31 9.92
CA PHE A 109 13.63 1.13 9.72
C PHE A 109 12.39 1.60 10.47
N ALA A 110 12.49 2.73 11.14
CA ALA A 110 11.33 3.35 11.76
C ALA A 110 10.36 3.87 10.68
N GLY A 111 9.05 3.75 10.95
CA GLY A 111 8.06 4.54 10.20
C GLY A 111 8.08 6.03 10.62
N PRO A 112 7.34 6.89 9.96
CA PRO A 112 6.48 6.57 8.80
C PRO A 112 7.30 6.28 7.54
N TYR A 113 6.72 5.49 6.62
CA TYR A 113 7.34 5.15 5.34
C TYR A 113 6.84 6.06 4.22
N LEU A 114 7.61 6.13 3.12
CA LEU A 114 7.14 6.64 1.83
C LEU A 114 6.91 5.46 0.89
N VAL A 115 5.66 5.13 0.63
CA VAL A 115 5.28 4.06 -0.31
C VAL A 115 5.31 4.61 -1.72
N ILE A 116 5.92 3.88 -2.66
CA ILE A 116 6.07 4.27 -4.08
C ILE A 116 5.34 3.24 -4.93
N ILE A 117 4.33 3.68 -5.67
CA ILE A 117 3.48 2.86 -6.54
C ILE A 117 3.47 3.45 -7.94
N ASP A 118 3.71 2.63 -8.95
CA ASP A 118 3.54 3.00 -10.36
C ASP A 118 2.09 2.81 -10.79
N TRP A 119 1.49 3.84 -11.38
CA TRP A 119 0.10 3.84 -11.81
C TRP A 119 -0.15 4.81 -12.98
N GLY A 120 -1.36 4.73 -13.57
CA GLY A 120 -1.81 5.69 -14.59
C GLY A 120 -1.63 5.19 -16.03
N HIS A 121 -1.48 3.89 -16.24
CA HIS A 121 -1.19 3.28 -17.52
C HIS A 121 -2.38 2.46 -18.03
N ASP A 122 -3.22 3.01 -18.89
CA ASP A 122 -4.44 2.36 -19.41
C ASP A 122 -4.20 0.92 -19.89
N ALA A 123 -3.13 0.67 -20.66
CA ALA A 123 -2.84 -0.64 -21.21
C ALA A 123 -2.48 -1.68 -20.11
N ARG A 124 -1.88 -1.23 -19.01
CA ARG A 124 -1.56 -2.07 -17.84
C ARG A 124 -2.81 -2.32 -17.01
N ASP A 125 -3.61 -1.30 -16.77
CA ASP A 125 -4.86 -1.41 -16.03
C ASP A 125 -5.86 -2.38 -16.71
N TYR A 126 -5.96 -2.35 -18.07
CA TYR A 126 -6.73 -3.35 -18.83
C TYR A 126 -6.16 -4.77 -18.79
N ALA A 127 -4.89 -4.91 -18.47
CA ALA A 127 -4.20 -6.19 -18.40
C ALA A 127 -3.88 -6.62 -16.96
N ALA A 128 -4.42 -5.92 -15.95
CA ALA A 128 -4.21 -6.26 -14.54
C ALA A 128 -4.59 -7.73 -14.28
N GLY A 129 -3.70 -8.47 -13.61
CA GLY A 129 -3.83 -9.91 -13.39
C GLY A 129 -3.51 -10.82 -14.60
N HIS A 130 -3.26 -10.24 -15.79
CA HIS A 130 -3.02 -11.00 -17.03
C HIS A 130 -1.57 -10.87 -17.50
N SER A 131 -0.66 -11.63 -16.90
CA SER A 131 0.76 -11.57 -17.22
C SER A 131 1.08 -11.85 -18.69
N ASP A 132 0.29 -12.70 -19.36
CA ASP A 132 0.42 -13.07 -20.77
C ASP A 132 0.07 -11.93 -21.75
N ARG A 133 -0.66 -10.91 -21.30
CA ARG A 133 -1.14 -9.78 -22.12
C ARG A 133 -0.55 -8.45 -21.72
N ALA A 134 -0.10 -8.33 -20.48
CA ALA A 134 0.39 -7.07 -19.95
C ALA A 134 1.64 -6.61 -20.70
N PRO A 135 1.63 -5.40 -21.30
CA PRO A 135 2.80 -4.89 -22.00
C PRO A 135 3.94 -4.65 -21.02
N ARG A 136 5.13 -5.14 -21.35
CA ARG A 136 6.35 -4.90 -20.60
C ARG A 136 7.06 -3.64 -21.09
N LEU A 137 7.70 -2.92 -20.17
CA LEU A 137 8.53 -1.79 -20.54
C LEU A 137 9.78 -2.27 -21.28
N ASP A 138 10.13 -1.56 -22.35
CA ASP A 138 11.46 -1.69 -22.95
C ASP A 138 12.57 -1.23 -21.98
N GLY A 139 13.83 -1.51 -22.35
CA GLY A 139 14.97 -1.21 -21.48
C GLY A 139 15.12 0.28 -21.14
N ALA A 140 14.81 1.18 -22.07
CA ALA A 140 14.96 2.63 -21.86
C ALA A 140 13.89 3.17 -20.89
N ARG A 141 12.62 2.77 -21.09
CA ARG A 141 11.50 3.16 -20.22
C ARG A 141 11.64 2.56 -18.82
N TRP A 142 12.06 1.31 -18.72
CA TRP A 142 12.38 0.68 -17.43
C TRP A 142 13.49 1.44 -16.71
N SER A 143 14.59 1.77 -17.38
CA SER A 143 15.67 2.52 -16.78
C SER A 143 15.24 3.92 -16.31
N ALA A 144 14.36 4.58 -17.06
CA ALA A 144 13.77 5.86 -16.62
C ALA A 144 12.98 5.69 -15.32
N MET A 145 12.10 4.68 -15.23
CA MET A 145 11.34 4.36 -14.01
C MET A 145 12.27 4.08 -12.83
N MET A 146 13.32 3.28 -13.00
CA MET A 146 14.31 3.02 -11.94
C MET A 146 15.03 4.29 -11.51
N THR A 147 15.32 5.21 -12.42
CA THR A 147 15.91 6.51 -12.11
C THR A 147 14.97 7.37 -11.26
N HIS A 148 13.69 7.39 -11.59
CA HIS A 148 12.69 8.14 -10.82
C HIS A 148 12.52 7.58 -9.40
N ILE A 149 12.42 6.25 -9.26
CA ILE A 149 12.35 5.59 -7.94
C ILE A 149 13.58 5.94 -7.09
N ARG A 150 14.79 5.91 -7.68
CA ARG A 150 16.01 6.31 -6.96
C ARG A 150 15.95 7.78 -6.52
N ALA A 151 15.55 8.68 -7.40
CA ALA A 151 15.47 10.11 -7.09
C ALA A 151 14.48 10.39 -5.93
N ILE A 152 13.32 9.75 -5.95
CA ILE A 152 12.32 9.82 -4.88
C ILE A 152 12.92 9.30 -3.57
N ALA A 153 13.53 8.11 -3.59
CA ALA A 153 14.09 7.48 -2.39
C ALA A 153 15.27 8.29 -1.81
N GLU A 154 16.14 8.86 -2.66
CA GLU A 154 17.25 9.72 -2.25
C GLU A 154 16.76 10.99 -1.57
N VAL A 155 15.76 11.66 -2.13
CA VAL A 155 15.14 12.84 -1.50
C VAL A 155 14.51 12.49 -0.17
N ALA A 156 13.71 11.42 -0.11
CA ALA A 156 13.06 10.97 1.11
C ALA A 156 14.06 10.66 2.23
N TRP A 157 15.14 9.95 1.90
CA TRP A 157 16.14 9.54 2.88
C TRP A 157 17.10 10.66 3.27
N HIS A 158 17.75 11.31 2.30
CA HIS A 158 18.81 12.27 2.61
C HIS A 158 18.29 13.62 3.12
N THR A 159 17.08 14.03 2.69
CA THR A 159 16.51 15.30 3.13
C THR A 159 15.65 15.14 4.39
N TYR A 160 14.93 14.02 4.50
CA TYR A 160 13.91 13.85 5.55
C TYR A 160 14.18 12.69 6.51
N GLY A 161 15.09 11.77 6.19
CA GLY A 161 15.33 10.56 6.97
C GLY A 161 14.14 9.60 6.95
N ILE A 162 13.35 9.62 5.86
CA ILE A 162 12.17 8.77 5.67
C ILE A 162 12.52 7.62 4.74
N ARG A 163 12.24 6.39 5.17
CA ARG A 163 12.48 5.20 4.38
C ARG A 163 11.47 5.06 3.25
N ALA A 164 11.96 4.99 2.02
CA ALA A 164 11.15 4.66 0.85
C ALA A 164 11.00 3.14 0.71
N VAL A 165 9.78 2.70 0.35
CA VAL A 165 9.45 1.30 0.07
C VAL A 165 8.64 1.22 -1.21
N ILE A 166 8.99 0.27 -2.08
CA ILE A 166 8.33 0.08 -3.38
C ILE A 166 7.23 -0.96 -3.21
N HIS A 167 6.04 -0.62 -3.69
CA HIS A 167 4.87 -1.47 -3.59
C HIS A 167 4.47 -1.98 -5.00
N PRO A 168 4.67 -3.27 -5.30
CA PRO A 168 4.14 -3.90 -6.51
C PRO A 168 2.61 -3.84 -6.52
N HIS A 169 2.01 -3.32 -7.60
CA HIS A 169 0.59 -3.03 -7.66
C HIS A 169 -0.04 -3.52 -8.97
N ALA A 170 -1.22 -4.16 -8.88
CA ALA A 170 -1.98 -4.62 -10.04
C ALA A 170 -2.33 -3.43 -10.96
N GLY A 171 -2.02 -3.55 -12.25
CA GLY A 171 -2.21 -2.49 -13.24
C GLY A 171 -1.06 -1.49 -13.38
N GLY A 172 -0.01 -1.58 -12.55
CA GLY A 172 1.25 -0.85 -12.72
C GLY A 172 2.30 -1.64 -13.53
N HIS A 173 3.47 -1.07 -13.76
CA HIS A 173 4.59 -1.75 -14.44
C HIS A 173 5.52 -2.52 -13.48
N ILE A 174 5.16 -2.60 -12.21
CA ILE A 174 5.76 -3.49 -11.21
C ILE A 174 4.60 -4.28 -10.61
N GLU A 175 4.14 -5.30 -11.31
CA GLU A 175 3.01 -6.15 -10.91
C GLU A 175 3.42 -7.62 -10.84
N PHE A 176 4.03 -8.15 -11.91
CA PHE A 176 4.26 -9.59 -12.09
C PHE A 176 5.63 -10.04 -11.56
N ALA A 177 5.79 -11.35 -11.39
CA ALA A 177 6.99 -11.96 -10.80
C ALA A 177 8.29 -11.59 -11.52
N ASP A 178 8.28 -11.50 -12.86
CA ASP A 178 9.42 -11.09 -13.67
C ASP A 178 9.80 -9.62 -13.45
N GLU A 179 8.82 -8.76 -13.28
CA GLU A 179 9.01 -7.33 -13.01
C GLU A 179 9.51 -7.10 -11.58
N LEU A 180 8.95 -7.82 -10.60
CA LEU A 180 9.41 -7.74 -9.20
C LEU A 180 10.85 -8.28 -9.06
N ALA A 181 11.20 -9.38 -9.72
CA ALA A 181 12.57 -9.91 -9.72
C ALA A 181 13.54 -8.89 -10.31
N ARG A 182 13.20 -8.31 -11.47
CA ARG A 182 14.02 -7.27 -12.12
C ARG A 182 14.17 -6.02 -11.26
N LEU A 183 13.09 -5.57 -10.60
CA LEU A 183 13.15 -4.45 -9.66
C LEU A 183 14.16 -4.71 -8.54
N VAL A 184 14.13 -5.91 -7.95
CA VAL A 184 15.02 -6.29 -6.84
C VAL A 184 16.47 -6.32 -7.27
N ASP A 185 16.77 -6.72 -8.52
CA ASP A 185 18.12 -6.69 -9.10
C ASP A 185 18.57 -5.26 -9.36
N ASP A 186 17.69 -4.38 -9.83
CA ASP A 186 18.03 -3.02 -10.25
C ASP A 186 18.07 -2.00 -9.10
N ILE A 187 17.23 -2.15 -8.07
CA ILE A 187 17.19 -1.24 -6.91
C ILE A 187 17.73 -1.95 -5.67
N PRO A 188 18.93 -1.62 -5.17
CA PRO A 188 19.47 -2.20 -3.94
C PRO A 188 18.64 -1.85 -2.70
N HIS A 189 18.69 -2.73 -1.68
CA HIS A 189 17.94 -2.50 -0.43
C HIS A 189 18.35 -1.21 0.30
N GLU A 190 19.61 -0.79 0.15
CA GLU A 190 20.11 0.45 0.71
C GLU A 190 19.38 1.68 0.17
N VAL A 191 18.89 1.62 -1.08
CA VAL A 191 18.12 2.69 -1.72
C VAL A 191 16.66 2.65 -1.29
N ALA A 192 15.97 1.52 -1.50
CA ALA A 192 14.57 1.34 -1.14
C ALA A 192 14.28 -0.11 -0.75
N GLY A 193 13.38 -0.29 0.23
CA GLY A 193 12.85 -1.60 0.58
C GLY A 193 11.65 -2.00 -0.28
N LEU A 194 11.01 -3.11 0.11
CA LEU A 194 9.73 -3.52 -0.45
C LEU A 194 8.61 -3.32 0.58
N CYS A 195 7.48 -2.86 0.10
CA CYS A 195 6.17 -2.99 0.71
C CYS A 195 5.43 -4.06 -0.07
N LEU A 196 5.40 -5.29 0.42
CA LEU A 196 4.68 -6.37 -0.25
C LEU A 196 3.24 -6.42 0.22
N ASP A 197 2.32 -6.59 -0.72
CA ASP A 197 0.89 -6.67 -0.47
C ASP A 197 0.35 -8.05 -0.85
N THR A 198 -0.33 -8.70 0.09
CA THR A 198 -0.82 -10.08 -0.10
C THR A 198 -1.87 -10.19 -1.20
N GLY A 199 -2.75 -9.21 -1.33
CA GLY A 199 -3.77 -9.19 -2.37
C GLY A 199 -3.19 -8.92 -3.75
N HIS A 200 -2.30 -7.93 -3.89
CA HIS A 200 -1.66 -7.64 -5.17
C HIS A 200 -0.76 -8.77 -5.66
N LEU A 201 -0.04 -9.44 -4.75
CA LEU A 201 0.73 -10.64 -5.10
C LEU A 201 -0.18 -11.73 -5.64
N TYR A 202 -1.31 -12.02 -4.97
CA TYR A 202 -2.27 -13.01 -5.43
C TYR A 202 -2.91 -12.58 -6.77
N TYR A 203 -3.29 -11.33 -6.90
CA TYR A 203 -3.88 -10.75 -8.13
C TYR A 203 -2.95 -10.92 -9.34
N ALA A 204 -1.64 -10.81 -9.13
CA ALA A 204 -0.60 -11.02 -10.13
C ALA A 204 -0.27 -12.51 -10.39
N GLY A 205 -1.00 -13.45 -9.78
CA GLY A 205 -0.77 -14.89 -9.94
C GLY A 205 0.41 -15.44 -9.12
N MET A 206 0.88 -14.69 -8.12
CA MET A 206 1.93 -15.13 -7.21
C MET A 206 1.33 -15.68 -5.91
N ASP A 207 2.00 -16.66 -5.29
CA ASP A 207 1.68 -17.09 -3.93
C ASP A 207 2.24 -16.08 -2.90
N PRO A 208 1.39 -15.44 -2.06
CA PRO A 208 1.85 -14.43 -1.11
C PRO A 208 2.83 -14.98 -0.07
N VAL A 209 2.63 -16.20 0.44
CA VAL A 209 3.50 -16.81 1.45
C VAL A 209 4.88 -17.09 0.85
N ALA A 210 4.93 -17.70 -0.34
CA ALA A 210 6.17 -17.96 -1.05
C ALA A 210 6.90 -16.67 -1.44
N SER A 211 6.17 -15.66 -1.87
CA SER A 211 6.72 -14.35 -2.26
C SER A 211 7.32 -13.61 -1.06
N LEU A 212 6.61 -13.54 0.07
CA LEU A 212 7.13 -12.95 1.30
C LEU A 212 8.41 -13.66 1.78
N ARG A 213 8.45 -15.00 1.69
CA ARG A 213 9.65 -15.77 2.03
C ARG A 213 10.81 -15.46 1.10
N THR A 214 10.57 -15.41 -0.19
CA THR A 214 11.60 -15.14 -1.22
C THR A 214 12.23 -13.75 -1.03
N TYR A 215 11.40 -12.75 -0.79
CA TYR A 215 11.83 -11.35 -0.68
C TYR A 215 11.98 -10.84 0.75
N ALA A 216 12.00 -11.73 1.75
CA ALA A 216 12.13 -11.36 3.17
C ALA A 216 13.32 -10.45 3.48
N HIS A 217 14.43 -10.62 2.76
CA HIS A 217 15.64 -9.81 2.91
C HIS A 217 15.47 -8.36 2.45
N ARG A 218 14.42 -8.07 1.65
CA ARG A 218 14.08 -6.75 1.10
C ARG A 218 12.87 -6.11 1.79
N LEU A 219 12.16 -6.89 2.64
CA LEU A 219 10.89 -6.51 3.22
C LEU A 219 11.07 -5.52 4.36
N ASP A 220 10.56 -4.30 4.18
CA ASP A 220 10.56 -3.26 5.22
C ASP A 220 9.14 -2.92 5.70
N TYR A 221 8.12 -3.16 4.88
CA TYR A 221 6.73 -2.88 5.16
C TYR A 221 5.79 -3.92 4.56
N LEU A 222 4.58 -4.08 5.10
CA LEU A 222 3.59 -5.04 4.65
C LEU A 222 2.21 -4.42 4.53
N HIS A 223 1.53 -4.75 3.44
CA HIS A 223 0.09 -4.57 3.28
C HIS A 223 -0.62 -5.93 3.28
N PHE A 224 -1.73 -5.99 4.00
CA PHE A 224 -2.62 -7.15 4.04
C PHE A 224 -3.94 -6.82 3.34
N LYS A 225 -4.26 -7.59 2.32
CA LYS A 225 -5.43 -7.44 1.48
C LYS A 225 -5.93 -8.83 1.10
N ASP A 226 -7.24 -9.07 1.20
CA ASP A 226 -7.81 -10.36 0.88
C ASP A 226 -8.71 -10.28 -0.37
N ILE A 227 -8.82 -11.38 -1.09
CA ILE A 227 -9.48 -11.43 -2.40
C ILE A 227 -10.63 -12.42 -2.37
N ASP A 228 -11.82 -11.96 -2.80
CA ASP A 228 -12.94 -12.86 -3.08
C ASP A 228 -12.65 -13.66 -4.35
N PRO A 229 -12.44 -14.98 -4.28
CA PRO A 229 -12.06 -15.78 -5.43
C PRO A 229 -13.14 -15.84 -6.51
N THR A 230 -14.41 -15.77 -6.12
CA THR A 230 -15.52 -15.81 -7.09
C THR A 230 -15.60 -14.54 -7.92
N VAL A 231 -15.45 -13.38 -7.26
CA VAL A 231 -15.42 -12.09 -7.96
C VAL A 231 -14.14 -11.99 -8.80
N PHE A 232 -13.00 -12.46 -8.29
CA PHE A 232 -11.73 -12.43 -9.01
C PHE A 232 -11.76 -13.27 -10.29
N ASP A 233 -12.34 -14.48 -10.25
CA ASP A 233 -12.53 -15.31 -11.44
C ASP A 233 -13.37 -14.59 -12.51
N GLN A 234 -14.45 -13.87 -12.09
CA GLN A 234 -15.25 -13.06 -13.02
C GLN A 234 -14.44 -11.90 -13.59
N VAL A 235 -13.68 -11.20 -12.75
CA VAL A 235 -12.82 -10.08 -13.14
C VAL A 235 -11.82 -10.50 -14.23
N LEU A 236 -11.15 -11.61 -14.04
CA LEU A 236 -10.19 -12.15 -15.01
C LEU A 236 -10.90 -12.57 -16.32
N ASN A 237 -12.00 -13.29 -16.24
CA ASN A 237 -12.73 -13.75 -17.41
C ASN A 237 -13.34 -12.62 -18.24
N GLU A 238 -13.80 -11.53 -17.59
CA GLU A 238 -14.41 -10.37 -18.24
C GLU A 238 -13.39 -9.25 -18.55
N HIS A 239 -12.12 -9.40 -18.19
CA HIS A 239 -11.06 -8.40 -18.38
C HIS A 239 -11.37 -7.04 -17.76
N ILE A 240 -11.76 -7.05 -16.50
CA ILE A 240 -12.19 -5.85 -15.79
C ILE A 240 -10.98 -5.10 -15.26
N ARG A 241 -10.94 -3.79 -15.47
CA ARG A 241 -9.92 -2.89 -14.93
C ARG A 241 -9.88 -2.94 -13.40
N PHE A 242 -8.73 -2.69 -12.81
CA PHE A 242 -8.49 -2.87 -11.38
C PHE A 242 -9.51 -2.15 -10.49
N PHE A 243 -9.67 -0.83 -10.59
CA PHE A 243 -10.64 -0.11 -9.74
C PHE A 243 -12.11 -0.46 -10.03
N ALA A 244 -12.43 -0.84 -11.26
CA ALA A 244 -13.76 -1.38 -11.57
C ALA A 244 -13.97 -2.76 -10.93
N ALA A 245 -12.94 -3.57 -10.80
CA ALA A 245 -12.95 -4.83 -10.05
C ALA A 245 -13.13 -4.58 -8.54
N CYS A 246 -12.43 -3.58 -7.97
CA CYS A 246 -12.60 -3.17 -6.58
C CYS A 246 -14.04 -2.72 -6.30
N ALA A 247 -14.65 -1.95 -7.22
CA ALA A 247 -16.06 -1.56 -7.12
C ALA A 247 -17.03 -2.75 -7.21
N ARG A 248 -16.61 -3.90 -7.75
CA ARG A 248 -17.38 -5.16 -7.73
C ARG A 248 -17.14 -6.00 -6.48
N GLY A 249 -16.27 -5.56 -5.58
CA GLY A 249 -15.97 -6.25 -4.32
C GLY A 249 -14.92 -7.36 -4.46
N VAL A 250 -13.98 -7.25 -5.41
CA VAL A 250 -12.86 -8.22 -5.54
C VAL A 250 -11.99 -8.19 -4.29
N MET A 251 -11.82 -7.02 -3.67
CA MET A 251 -11.17 -6.91 -2.36
C MET A 251 -12.23 -7.10 -1.27
N CYS A 252 -12.00 -8.06 -0.38
CA CYS A 252 -12.93 -8.43 0.69
C CYS A 252 -12.28 -8.30 2.07
N PRO A 253 -13.06 -8.31 3.16
CA PRO A 253 -12.51 -8.30 4.51
C PRO A 253 -11.54 -9.45 4.75
N ILE A 254 -10.45 -9.19 5.46
CA ILE A 254 -9.44 -10.18 5.81
C ILE A 254 -10.08 -11.41 6.47
N GLY A 255 -9.74 -12.59 5.97
CA GLY A 255 -10.26 -13.88 6.42
C GLY A 255 -11.58 -14.30 5.77
N ARG A 256 -12.10 -13.52 4.82
CA ARG A 256 -13.27 -13.89 4.00
C ARG A 256 -12.89 -14.27 2.57
N GLY A 257 -11.64 -14.06 2.19
CA GLY A 257 -11.12 -14.36 0.86
C GLY A 257 -10.29 -15.63 0.82
N VAL A 258 -9.36 -15.65 -0.13
CA VAL A 258 -8.57 -16.83 -0.50
C VAL A 258 -7.18 -16.86 0.12
N ILE A 259 -6.73 -15.77 0.76
CA ILE A 259 -5.37 -15.67 1.30
C ILE A 259 -5.24 -16.45 2.61
N ASP A 260 -4.20 -17.30 2.70
CA ASP A 260 -3.91 -18.10 3.90
C ASP A 260 -3.22 -17.25 5.00
N TYR A 261 -4.02 -16.50 5.76
CA TYR A 261 -3.53 -15.66 6.85
C TYR A 261 -2.91 -16.43 8.04
N PRO A 262 -3.37 -17.64 8.42
CA PRO A 262 -2.66 -18.51 9.38
C PRO A 262 -1.24 -18.86 8.92
N ALA A 263 -1.04 -19.19 7.64
CA ALA A 263 0.30 -19.44 7.11
C ALA A 263 1.16 -18.16 7.07
N LEU A 264 0.56 -17.01 6.70
CA LEU A 264 1.24 -15.71 6.76
C LEU A 264 1.64 -15.33 8.18
N HIS A 265 0.78 -15.57 9.18
CA HIS A 265 1.13 -15.33 10.59
C HIS A 265 2.35 -16.15 11.00
N SER A 266 2.35 -17.45 10.68
CA SER A 266 3.48 -18.35 10.97
C SER A 266 4.77 -17.87 10.29
N LEU A 267 4.69 -17.46 9.02
CA LEU A 267 5.84 -16.93 8.27
C LEU A 267 6.36 -15.62 8.85
N VAL A 268 5.48 -14.67 9.16
CA VAL A 268 5.86 -13.37 9.74
C VAL A 268 6.60 -13.56 11.07
N GLN A 269 6.18 -14.55 11.89
CA GLN A 269 6.89 -14.95 13.11
C GLN A 269 8.26 -15.57 12.81
N GLU A 270 8.32 -16.51 11.86
CA GLU A 270 9.57 -17.16 11.43
C GLU A 270 10.61 -16.16 10.94
N LEU A 271 10.17 -15.17 10.14
CA LEU A 271 11.01 -14.10 9.62
C LEU A 271 11.44 -13.08 10.70
N GLY A 272 10.85 -13.13 11.88
CA GLY A 272 11.07 -12.12 12.91
C GLY A 272 10.70 -10.72 12.46
N TYR A 273 9.61 -10.57 11.70
CA TYR A 273 9.17 -9.25 11.25
C TYR A 273 8.64 -8.42 12.41
N HIS A 274 9.04 -7.16 12.46
CA HIS A 274 8.61 -6.17 13.46
C HIS A 274 8.21 -4.87 12.75
N GLY A 275 7.17 -4.22 13.23
CA GLY A 275 6.71 -2.94 12.71
C GLY A 275 5.23 -2.92 12.34
N CYS A 276 4.88 -2.15 11.32
CA CYS A 276 3.50 -1.97 10.90
C CYS A 276 3.12 -2.97 9.80
N ILE A 277 1.87 -3.42 9.86
CA ILE A 277 1.18 -4.10 8.78
C ILE A 277 -0.13 -3.34 8.54
N THR A 278 -0.31 -2.82 7.35
CA THR A 278 -1.52 -2.06 7.01
C THR A 278 -2.53 -2.94 6.32
N VAL A 279 -3.75 -2.95 6.84
CA VAL A 279 -4.91 -3.58 6.22
C VAL A 279 -5.49 -2.64 5.18
N GLU A 280 -5.65 -3.13 3.96
CA GLU A 280 -6.24 -2.41 2.83
C GLU A 280 -7.39 -3.19 2.20
N GLN A 281 -8.38 -2.47 1.71
CA GLN A 281 -9.54 -3.03 1.00
C GLN A 281 -10.15 -1.93 0.13
N GLU A 282 -9.69 -1.81 -1.10
CA GLU A 282 -10.25 -0.85 -2.05
C GLU A 282 -11.71 -1.18 -2.34
N ARG A 283 -12.51 -0.14 -2.44
CA ARG A 283 -13.95 -0.23 -2.74
C ARG A 283 -14.46 1.02 -3.44
N ASP A 284 -15.68 0.94 -3.94
CA ASP A 284 -16.40 2.14 -4.38
C ASP A 284 -16.70 3.03 -3.15
N PRO A 285 -16.38 4.33 -3.17
CA PRO A 285 -16.68 5.22 -2.05
C PRO A 285 -18.17 5.36 -1.76
N ARG A 286 -19.04 5.04 -2.72
CA ARG A 286 -20.50 5.01 -2.50
C ARG A 286 -20.91 3.89 -1.53
N ASP A 287 -20.08 2.87 -1.36
CA ASP A 287 -20.29 1.74 -0.44
C ASP A 287 -19.55 1.94 0.90
N ALA A 288 -18.98 3.12 1.14
CA ALA A 288 -18.25 3.44 2.38
C ALA A 288 -19.10 3.32 3.67
N ALA A 289 -20.41 3.15 3.56
CA ALA A 289 -21.28 2.89 4.71
C ALA A 289 -20.95 1.57 5.42
N ALA A 290 -20.47 0.56 4.69
CA ALA A 290 -20.09 -0.75 5.23
C ALA A 290 -18.62 -0.80 5.75
N SER A 291 -17.83 0.24 5.51
CA SER A 291 -16.38 0.23 5.80
C SER A 291 -16.06 -0.05 7.26
N LEU A 292 -16.77 0.59 8.20
CA LEU A 292 -16.52 0.38 9.63
C LEU A 292 -16.67 -1.10 10.03
N ASP A 293 -17.73 -1.77 9.57
CA ASP A 293 -17.99 -3.17 9.90
C ASP A 293 -16.92 -4.09 9.28
N ASP A 294 -16.52 -3.83 8.04
CA ASP A 294 -15.52 -4.61 7.33
C ASP A 294 -14.11 -4.45 7.92
N VAL A 295 -13.67 -3.23 8.22
CA VAL A 295 -12.35 -3.01 8.82
C VAL A 295 -12.29 -3.53 10.26
N ALA A 296 -13.41 -3.46 11.01
CA ALA A 296 -13.51 -4.06 12.34
C ALA A 296 -13.47 -5.60 12.28
N ALA A 297 -14.15 -6.20 11.31
CA ALA A 297 -14.10 -7.65 11.09
C ALA A 297 -12.69 -8.11 10.73
N SER A 298 -12.01 -7.41 9.81
CA SER A 298 -10.61 -7.68 9.43
C SER A 298 -9.67 -7.60 10.64
N ARG A 299 -9.80 -6.55 11.45
CA ARG A 299 -8.98 -6.37 12.67
C ARG A 299 -9.23 -7.47 13.70
N ALA A 300 -10.51 -7.84 13.91
CA ALA A 300 -10.88 -8.91 14.83
C ALA A 300 -10.38 -10.28 14.37
N TYR A 301 -10.49 -10.58 13.08
CA TYR A 301 -9.95 -11.82 12.52
C TYR A 301 -8.44 -11.94 12.73
N LEU A 302 -7.68 -10.89 12.40
CA LEU A 302 -6.23 -10.87 12.58
C LEU A 302 -5.85 -11.06 14.07
N ALA A 303 -6.56 -10.40 15.00
CA ALA A 303 -6.34 -10.60 16.43
C ALA A 303 -6.61 -12.04 16.88
N ASN A 304 -7.66 -12.69 16.35
CA ASN A 304 -8.01 -14.06 16.69
C ASN A 304 -6.98 -15.10 16.23
N ILE A 305 -6.22 -14.82 15.18
CA ILE A 305 -5.15 -15.69 14.69
C ILE A 305 -3.75 -15.31 15.23
N GLY A 306 -3.66 -14.27 16.07
CA GLY A 306 -2.45 -13.93 16.81
C GLY A 306 -1.67 -12.70 16.35
N PHE A 307 -2.22 -11.90 15.38
CA PHE A 307 -1.66 -10.59 14.98
C PHE A 307 -2.04 -9.47 15.94
#